data_74cdaac6dc288433b8a9e1bac0289771
#
_entry.id   74cdaac6dc288433b8a9e1bac0289771
#
_cell.length_a   1.000
_cell.length_b   1.000
_cell.length_c   1.000
_cell.angle_alpha   90.00
_cell.angle_beta   90.00
_cell.angle_gamma   90.00
#
_symmetry.space_group_name_H-M   'P 1'
#
loop_
_entity.id
_entity.type
_entity.pdbx_description
1 polymer ?
#
loop_
_entity_poly.entity_id
_entity_poly.type
_entity_poly.pdbx_seq_one_letter_code
_entity_poly.pdbx_strand_id
1 'polypeptide(L)'
;MRVAVTSLTTLLPYYLTALLPYSPTPLLPYSPTPSQRQHDTMTSGPQFPDDFRAQLVDLFRWRRDVRRFKPTPLPEGALERLLDVASIAPSVGLSQPWRFIMVESAECRAAVRACFEHCNAEALASFGGERAALYARLKLAGLNEAPCQFAVFADRATEQGHGLGRLTMPATIEYSAVMAIHTFWLAARAEGIGMGWVSILDPAEMATILDAPPEWTLIGYFCVGYPCKNHSVPELEREGWEVRRASTIITR
;
A
#
# COMPACT_ATOMS: atom_id res chain seq x y z
N MET A 1 5.49 23.17 -69.21
CA MET A 1 4.40 22.84 -68.31
C MET A 1 4.97 22.72 -66.88
N ARG A 2 4.86 23.78 -66.08
CA ARG A 2 5.35 23.82 -64.69
C ARG A 2 4.23 23.35 -63.77
N VAL A 3 4.48 22.31 -63.03
CA VAL A 3 3.56 21.85 -61.97
C VAL A 3 4.06 22.44 -60.65
N ALA A 4 3.19 23.21 -60.02
CA ALA A 4 3.45 23.86 -58.72
C ALA A 4 3.44 22.84 -57.61
N VAL A 5 4.49 22.86 -56.78
CA VAL A 5 4.54 22.18 -55.47
C VAL A 5 3.94 23.12 -54.45
N THR A 6 2.77 22.81 -53.96
CA THR A 6 2.13 23.56 -52.84
C THR A 6 2.65 23.01 -51.53
N SER A 7 3.27 23.89 -50.78
CA SER A 7 3.77 23.72 -49.43
C SER A 7 2.63 23.39 -48.46
N LEU A 8 2.74 22.27 -47.72
CA LEU A 8 1.96 21.91 -46.53
C LEU A 8 2.82 22.23 -45.28
N THR A 9 2.85 23.51 -44.92
CA THR A 9 3.34 23.97 -43.62
C THR A 9 2.19 24.69 -42.96
N THR A 10 1.55 24.02 -42.00
CA THR A 10 0.85 24.59 -40.82
C THR A 10 -0.04 23.53 -40.22
N LEU A 11 0.43 22.85 -39.17
CA LEU A 11 -0.35 22.28 -38.07
C LEU A 11 0.60 21.49 -37.15
N LEU A 12 1.35 22.22 -36.36
CA LEU A 12 1.89 21.78 -35.07
C LEU A 12 2.28 23.08 -34.36
N PRO A 13 1.55 23.49 -33.33
CA PRO A 13 2.09 23.34 -32.01
C PRO A 13 0.99 23.20 -30.94
N TYR A 14 0.83 22.06 -30.33
CA TYR A 14 0.15 21.94 -29.02
C TYR A 14 0.48 20.59 -28.35
N TYR A 15 1.72 20.17 -28.36
CA TYR A 15 2.15 19.09 -27.44
C TYR A 15 3.62 19.29 -27.08
N LEU A 16 3.90 20.41 -26.38
CA LEU A 16 5.16 20.56 -25.67
C LEU A 16 4.88 21.35 -24.38
N THR A 17 4.10 20.77 -23.49
CA THR A 17 4.00 21.25 -22.11
C THR A 17 4.61 20.19 -21.20
N ALA A 18 5.87 20.45 -20.86
CA ALA A 18 6.51 20.19 -19.57
C ALA A 18 6.44 18.77 -19.02
N LEU A 19 7.33 17.92 -19.49
CA LEU A 19 8.01 16.99 -18.60
C LEU A 19 8.90 17.81 -17.66
N LEU A 20 8.34 18.42 -16.64
CA LEU A 20 9.12 18.80 -15.47
C LEU A 20 9.48 17.50 -14.77
N PRO A 21 10.76 17.23 -14.50
CA PRO A 21 11.14 16.08 -13.69
C PRO A 21 10.46 16.25 -12.33
N TYR A 22 9.63 15.27 -11.97
CA TYR A 22 9.09 15.13 -10.61
C TYR A 22 10.30 15.06 -9.65
N SER A 23 10.58 16.17 -8.99
CA SER A 23 11.54 16.20 -7.90
C SER A 23 10.76 15.71 -6.69
N PRO A 24 11.02 14.52 -6.15
CA PRO A 24 10.36 14.09 -4.93
C PRO A 24 10.71 15.12 -3.86
N THR A 25 9.70 15.80 -3.33
CA THR A 25 9.89 16.61 -2.13
C THR A 25 10.37 15.65 -1.05
N PRO A 26 11.57 15.80 -0.49
CA PRO A 26 12.00 14.93 0.59
C PRO A 26 10.98 15.08 1.71
N LEU A 27 10.40 13.98 2.17
CA LEU A 27 9.68 13.96 3.44
C LEU A 27 10.63 14.60 4.45
N LEU A 28 10.17 15.64 5.13
CA LEU A 28 10.97 16.30 6.17
C LEU A 28 11.46 15.20 7.13
N PRO A 29 12.75 15.17 7.47
CA PRO A 29 13.25 14.18 8.41
C PRO A 29 12.43 14.27 9.68
N TYR A 30 11.93 13.10 10.17
CA TYR A 30 11.23 12.98 11.42
C TYR A 30 12.03 13.70 12.51
N SER A 31 11.49 14.82 12.98
CA SER A 31 12.07 15.56 14.09
C SER A 31 11.28 15.17 15.35
N PRO A 32 11.87 14.37 16.25
CA PRO A 32 11.16 13.96 17.47
C PRO A 32 10.73 15.20 18.26
N THR A 33 9.49 15.16 18.75
CA THR A 33 8.98 16.20 19.66
C THR A 33 9.86 16.32 20.91
N PRO A 34 9.85 17.44 21.65
CA PRO A 34 10.64 17.58 22.88
C PRO A 34 10.40 16.46 23.90
N SER A 35 9.20 15.88 23.95
CA SER A 35 8.88 14.73 24.79
C SER A 35 9.56 13.43 24.34
N GLN A 36 9.80 13.28 23.04
CA GLN A 36 10.49 12.11 22.47
C GLN A 36 12.00 12.15 22.71
N ARG A 37 12.61 13.34 22.76
CA ARG A 37 14.03 13.50 23.12
C ARG A 37 14.35 13.18 24.58
N GLN A 38 13.36 13.25 25.48
CA GLN A 38 13.53 12.85 26.88
C GLN A 38 13.53 11.32 27.08
N HIS A 39 13.01 10.54 26.12
CA HIS A 39 12.99 9.08 26.19
C HIS A 39 14.35 8.42 25.89
N ASP A 40 15.23 9.08 25.09
CA ASP A 40 16.53 8.50 24.71
C ASP A 40 17.54 8.38 25.88
N THR A 41 17.25 8.99 27.04
CA THR A 41 18.10 8.92 28.24
C THR A 41 17.56 7.99 29.31
N MET A 42 16.40 7.33 29.09
CA MET A 42 15.79 6.45 30.08
C MET A 42 16.40 5.04 29.98
N THR A 43 16.98 4.57 31.06
CA THR A 43 17.52 3.20 31.17
C THR A 43 16.42 2.11 31.19
N SER A 44 15.16 2.50 31.42
CA SER A 44 13.98 1.64 31.33
C SER A 44 12.98 2.24 30.32
N GLY A 45 12.58 1.48 29.30
CA GLY A 45 11.54 1.88 28.35
C GLY A 45 10.18 2.12 29.03
N PRO A 46 9.21 2.73 28.32
CA PRO A 46 7.89 2.98 28.84
C PRO A 46 7.20 1.67 29.22
N GLN A 47 6.51 1.68 30.36
CA GLN A 47 5.66 0.55 30.76
C GLN A 47 4.23 0.80 30.25
N PHE A 48 3.66 -0.21 29.62
CA PHE A 48 2.30 -0.16 29.10
C PHE A 48 1.33 -0.82 30.09
N PRO A 49 0.32 -0.09 30.60
CA PRO A 49 -0.66 -0.61 31.55
C PRO A 49 -1.55 -1.70 30.93
N ASP A 50 -2.24 -2.47 31.76
CA ASP A 50 -3.09 -3.58 31.32
C ASP A 50 -4.19 -3.14 30.36
N ASP A 51 -4.80 -1.98 30.62
CA ASP A 51 -5.82 -1.42 29.75
C ASP A 51 -5.29 -1.13 28.34
N PHE A 52 -4.08 -0.57 28.23
CA PHE A 52 -3.44 -0.38 26.93
C PHE A 52 -3.17 -1.71 26.22
N ARG A 53 -2.68 -2.72 26.96
CA ARG A 53 -2.43 -4.05 26.37
C ARG A 53 -3.73 -4.70 25.85
N ALA A 54 -4.84 -4.54 26.57
CA ALA A 54 -6.15 -5.01 26.12
C ALA A 54 -6.63 -4.27 24.87
N GLN A 55 -6.51 -2.95 24.84
CA GLN A 55 -6.86 -2.11 23.69
C GLN A 55 -6.01 -2.44 22.45
N LEU A 56 -4.72 -2.72 22.64
CA LEU A 56 -3.82 -3.14 21.56
C LEU A 56 -4.28 -4.47 20.93
N VAL A 57 -4.69 -5.45 21.75
CA VAL A 57 -5.24 -6.71 21.25
C VAL A 57 -6.54 -6.48 20.50
N ASP A 58 -7.39 -5.58 20.96
CA ASP A 58 -8.62 -5.22 20.26
C ASP A 58 -8.34 -4.50 18.94
N LEU A 59 -7.33 -3.61 18.91
CA LEU A 59 -6.88 -2.98 17.66
C LEU A 59 -6.51 -4.05 16.62
N PHE A 60 -5.75 -5.07 16.97
CA PHE A 60 -5.43 -6.19 16.08
C PHE A 60 -6.69 -6.97 15.63
N ARG A 61 -7.64 -7.18 16.53
CA ARG A 61 -8.91 -7.87 16.22
C ARG A 61 -9.79 -7.05 15.28
N TRP A 62 -9.78 -5.73 15.40
CA TRP A 62 -10.62 -4.84 14.60
C TRP A 62 -9.93 -4.34 13.33
N ARG A 63 -8.62 -4.53 13.16
CA ARG A 63 -7.95 -4.28 11.90
C ARG A 63 -8.41 -5.34 10.88
N ARG A 64 -9.08 -4.89 9.82
CA ARG A 64 -9.63 -5.74 8.76
C ARG A 64 -9.22 -5.22 7.40
N ASP A 65 -9.13 -6.11 6.43
CA ASP A 65 -9.04 -5.77 5.02
C ASP A 65 -10.37 -5.16 4.59
N VAL A 66 -10.37 -3.86 4.30
CA VAL A 66 -11.57 -3.09 3.97
C VAL A 66 -11.71 -3.00 2.46
N ARG A 67 -12.89 -3.36 1.95
CA ARG A 67 -13.18 -3.41 0.52
C ARG A 67 -14.38 -2.55 0.12
N ARG A 68 -15.03 -1.90 1.09
CA ARG A 68 -16.16 -0.98 0.90
C ARG A 68 -15.92 0.27 1.72
N PHE A 69 -15.73 1.38 1.02
CA PHE A 69 -15.39 2.66 1.61
C PHE A 69 -16.52 3.66 1.45
N LYS A 70 -16.61 4.60 2.39
CA LYS A 70 -17.36 5.82 2.22
C LYS A 70 -16.57 6.75 1.27
N PRO A 71 -17.22 7.52 0.40
CA PRO A 71 -16.54 8.47 -0.48
C PRO A 71 -16.00 9.71 0.25
N THR A 72 -16.25 9.81 1.56
CA THR A 72 -15.81 10.94 2.38
C THR A 72 -14.28 11.03 2.36
N PRO A 73 -13.69 12.18 1.97
CA PRO A 73 -12.25 12.37 1.99
C PRO A 73 -11.70 12.29 3.41
N LEU A 74 -10.44 11.94 3.52
CA LEU A 74 -9.71 12.02 4.79
C LEU A 74 -9.44 13.49 5.13
N PRO A 75 -9.30 13.84 6.42
CA PRO A 75 -8.85 15.16 6.83
C PRO A 75 -7.48 15.48 6.25
N GLU A 76 -7.23 16.76 6.00
CA GLU A 76 -5.92 17.24 5.57
C GLU A 76 -4.81 16.81 6.54
N GLY A 77 -3.69 16.36 6.01
CA GLY A 77 -2.56 15.86 6.79
C GLY A 77 -2.76 14.50 7.45
N ALA A 78 -3.92 13.86 7.33
CA ALA A 78 -4.16 12.55 7.96
C ALA A 78 -3.29 11.45 7.33
N LEU A 79 -3.17 11.47 6.00
CA LEU A 79 -2.37 10.46 5.29
C LEU A 79 -0.89 10.62 5.59
N GLU A 80 -0.39 11.85 5.61
CA GLU A 80 1.01 12.19 5.94
C GLU A 80 1.37 11.71 7.35
N ARG A 81 0.54 11.98 8.35
CA ARG A 81 0.76 11.46 9.71
C ARG A 81 0.81 9.95 9.77
N LEU A 82 -0.03 9.25 9.02
CA LEU A 82 -0.03 7.79 8.97
C LEU A 82 1.23 7.25 8.29
N LEU A 83 1.74 7.93 7.25
CA LEU A 83 3.00 7.59 6.59
C LEU A 83 4.21 7.83 7.51
N ASP A 84 4.18 8.90 8.32
CA ASP A 84 5.19 9.15 9.35
C ASP A 84 5.23 8.02 10.37
N VAL A 85 4.06 7.55 10.83
CA VAL A 85 3.98 6.38 11.73
C VAL A 85 4.50 5.12 11.05
N ALA A 86 4.19 4.89 9.78
CA ALA A 86 4.73 3.75 9.01
C ALA A 86 6.27 3.76 8.97
N SER A 87 6.88 4.95 8.96
CA SER A 87 8.34 5.11 8.90
C SER A 87 9.08 4.67 10.18
N ILE A 88 8.37 4.46 11.31
CA ILE A 88 8.94 3.88 12.53
C ILE A 88 8.99 2.34 12.49
N ALA A 89 8.50 1.70 11.46
CA ALA A 89 8.53 0.24 11.33
C ALA A 89 9.99 -0.27 11.32
N PRO A 90 10.24 -1.47 11.86
CA PRO A 90 11.55 -2.08 11.76
C PRO A 90 11.88 -2.45 10.32
N SER A 91 13.16 -2.37 9.97
CA SER A 91 13.65 -2.82 8.66
C SER A 91 15.00 -3.52 8.77
N VAL A 92 15.27 -4.43 7.87
CA VAL A 92 16.55 -5.13 7.81
C VAL A 92 17.70 -4.12 7.67
N GLY A 93 18.69 -4.16 8.55
CA GLY A 93 19.82 -3.22 8.55
C GLY A 93 19.44 -1.73 8.67
N LEU A 94 18.23 -1.40 9.14
CA LEU A 94 17.67 -0.04 9.11
C LEU A 94 17.60 0.54 7.68
N SER A 95 17.33 -0.30 6.69
CA SER A 95 17.38 0.05 5.26
C SER A 95 16.19 0.87 4.79
N GLN A 96 15.05 0.86 5.49
CA GLN A 96 13.83 1.60 5.17
C GLN A 96 13.51 1.57 3.66
N PRO A 97 13.32 0.39 3.07
CA PRO A 97 13.28 0.21 1.62
C PRO A 97 11.93 0.54 0.99
N TRP A 98 10.93 0.87 1.79
CA TRP A 98 9.58 1.18 1.32
C TRP A 98 9.53 2.47 0.52
N ARG A 99 8.80 2.42 -0.60
CA ARG A 99 8.50 3.57 -1.46
C ARG A 99 6.99 3.62 -1.67
N PHE A 100 6.39 4.75 -1.35
CA PHE A 100 4.96 4.98 -1.50
C PHE A 100 4.73 5.82 -2.75
N ILE A 101 3.91 5.34 -3.68
CA ILE A 101 3.48 6.08 -4.87
C ILE A 101 2.01 6.40 -4.70
N MET A 102 1.68 7.68 -4.49
CA MET A 102 0.30 8.15 -4.40
C MET A 102 -0.35 8.13 -5.77
N VAL A 103 -1.58 7.61 -5.85
CA VAL A 103 -2.31 7.50 -7.12
C VAL A 103 -3.52 8.42 -7.06
N GLU A 104 -3.34 9.63 -7.59
CA GLU A 104 -4.32 10.71 -7.53
C GLU A 104 -5.08 10.89 -8.84
N SER A 105 -4.41 10.75 -9.99
CA SER A 105 -5.04 10.99 -11.29
C SER A 105 -6.10 9.94 -11.62
N ALA A 106 -7.18 10.39 -12.23
CA ALA A 106 -8.29 9.53 -12.65
C ALA A 106 -7.84 8.49 -13.70
N GLU A 107 -6.92 8.90 -14.58
CA GLU A 107 -6.35 8.05 -15.63
C GLU A 107 -5.53 6.91 -15.04
N CYS A 108 -4.65 7.22 -14.08
CA CYS A 108 -3.83 6.22 -13.42
C CYS A 108 -4.70 5.23 -12.62
N ARG A 109 -5.70 5.74 -11.87
CA ARG A 109 -6.67 4.90 -11.15
C ARG A 109 -7.48 4.01 -12.10
N ALA A 110 -7.82 4.50 -13.30
CA ALA A 110 -8.52 3.71 -14.30
C ALA A 110 -7.63 2.59 -14.86
N ALA A 111 -6.34 2.86 -15.11
CA ALA A 111 -5.38 1.86 -15.56
C ALA A 111 -5.16 0.76 -14.50
N VAL A 112 -4.96 1.13 -13.23
CA VAL A 112 -4.87 0.17 -12.11
C VAL A 112 -6.13 -0.70 -12.01
N ARG A 113 -7.30 -0.12 -12.19
CA ARG A 113 -8.57 -0.86 -12.16
C ARG A 113 -8.67 -1.86 -13.33
N ALA A 114 -8.25 -1.45 -14.53
CA ALA A 114 -8.23 -2.33 -15.69
C ALA A 114 -7.28 -3.53 -15.50
N CYS A 115 -6.07 -3.30 -14.96
CA CYS A 115 -5.15 -4.36 -14.55
C CYS A 115 -5.79 -5.32 -13.55
N PHE A 116 -6.45 -4.79 -12.50
CA PHE A 116 -7.16 -5.61 -11.52
C PHE A 116 -8.28 -6.44 -12.16
N GLU A 117 -9.10 -5.84 -13.02
CA GLU A 117 -10.22 -6.54 -13.67
C GLU A 117 -9.73 -7.68 -14.56
N HIS A 118 -8.64 -7.45 -15.29
CA HIS A 118 -7.99 -8.49 -16.11
C HIS A 118 -7.49 -9.66 -15.24
N CYS A 119 -6.64 -9.39 -14.25
CA CYS A 119 -6.09 -10.41 -13.36
C CYS A 119 -7.19 -11.13 -12.55
N ASN A 120 -8.25 -10.43 -12.16
CA ASN A 120 -9.37 -11.01 -11.43
C ASN A 120 -10.19 -11.97 -12.31
N ALA A 121 -10.34 -11.67 -13.61
CA ALA A 121 -11.00 -12.56 -14.55
C ALA A 121 -10.18 -13.85 -14.76
N GLU A 122 -8.86 -13.75 -14.89
CA GLU A 122 -7.96 -14.90 -14.98
C GLU A 122 -7.99 -15.75 -13.69
N ALA A 123 -7.97 -15.10 -12.53
CA ALA A 123 -8.08 -15.79 -11.24
C ALA A 123 -9.42 -16.54 -11.12
N LEU A 124 -10.53 -15.92 -11.52
CA LEU A 124 -11.84 -16.58 -11.53
C LEU A 124 -11.83 -17.80 -12.45
N ALA A 125 -11.24 -17.70 -13.64
CA ALA A 125 -11.15 -18.79 -14.60
C ALA A 125 -10.31 -19.99 -14.10
N SER A 126 -9.42 -19.78 -13.11
CA SER A 126 -8.63 -20.84 -12.49
C SER A 126 -9.41 -21.71 -11.51
N PHE A 127 -10.59 -21.26 -11.05
CA PHE A 127 -11.45 -22.01 -10.16
C PHE A 127 -12.53 -22.75 -10.91
N GLY A 128 -13.02 -23.89 -10.34
CA GLY A 128 -14.12 -24.67 -10.88
C GLY A 128 -15.27 -24.87 -9.86
N GLY A 129 -16.47 -25.22 -10.37
CA GLY A 129 -17.61 -25.62 -9.54
C GLY A 129 -18.03 -24.57 -8.52
N GLU A 130 -18.32 -25.04 -7.30
CA GLU A 130 -18.78 -24.20 -6.19
C GLU A 130 -17.75 -23.14 -5.79
N ARG A 131 -16.44 -23.42 -5.94
CA ARG A 131 -15.37 -22.48 -5.62
C ARG A 131 -15.37 -21.27 -6.55
N ALA A 132 -15.62 -21.48 -7.84
CA ALA A 132 -15.76 -20.39 -8.82
C ALA A 132 -16.99 -19.53 -8.49
N ALA A 133 -18.13 -20.16 -8.17
CA ALA A 133 -19.34 -19.46 -7.79
C ALA A 133 -19.17 -18.64 -6.51
N LEU A 134 -18.42 -19.15 -5.53
CA LEU A 134 -18.09 -18.43 -4.31
C LEU A 134 -17.17 -17.24 -4.61
N TYR A 135 -16.08 -17.46 -5.37
CA TYR A 135 -15.13 -16.41 -5.77
C TYR A 135 -15.83 -15.24 -6.46
N ALA A 136 -16.72 -15.53 -7.42
CA ALA A 136 -17.45 -14.53 -8.19
C ALA A 136 -18.35 -13.60 -7.32
N ARG A 137 -18.72 -14.03 -6.12
CA ARG A 137 -19.53 -13.24 -5.17
C ARG A 137 -18.68 -12.36 -4.24
N LEU A 138 -17.39 -12.64 -4.13
CA LEU A 138 -16.51 -11.88 -3.23
C LEU A 138 -16.25 -10.48 -3.79
N LYS A 139 -16.37 -9.46 -2.96
CA LYS A 139 -15.80 -8.16 -3.25
C LYS A 139 -14.32 -8.17 -2.85
N LEU A 140 -13.42 -8.07 -3.82
CA LEU A 140 -11.99 -8.28 -3.61
C LEU A 140 -11.18 -6.97 -3.55
N ALA A 141 -11.75 -5.84 -3.98
CA ALA A 141 -11.08 -4.56 -3.98
C ALA A 141 -12.05 -3.39 -3.71
N GLY A 142 -11.51 -2.29 -3.17
CA GLY A 142 -12.22 -1.02 -2.96
C GLY A 142 -11.81 0.09 -3.93
N LEU A 143 -11.35 -0.26 -5.13
CA LEU A 143 -10.75 0.65 -6.12
C LEU A 143 -11.69 1.76 -6.60
N ASN A 144 -13.01 1.53 -6.56
CA ASN A 144 -13.99 2.49 -7.04
C ASN A 144 -14.40 3.52 -5.97
N GLU A 145 -14.36 3.12 -4.70
CA GLU A 145 -14.95 3.90 -3.61
C GLU A 145 -13.91 4.58 -2.71
N ALA A 146 -12.69 4.04 -2.64
CA ALA A 146 -11.67 4.57 -1.74
C ALA A 146 -11.21 5.98 -2.15
N PRO A 147 -11.32 6.97 -1.25
CA PRO A 147 -10.89 8.34 -1.55
C PRO A 147 -9.38 8.45 -1.75
N CYS A 148 -8.58 7.70 -1.00
CA CYS A 148 -7.13 7.67 -1.11
C CYS A 148 -6.66 6.31 -1.63
N GLN A 149 -5.69 6.33 -2.54
CA GLN A 149 -5.10 5.13 -3.11
C GLN A 149 -3.60 5.33 -3.30
N PHE A 150 -2.82 4.31 -2.99
CA PHE A 150 -1.37 4.31 -3.21
C PHE A 150 -0.83 2.90 -3.45
N ALA A 151 0.30 2.82 -4.12
CA ALA A 151 1.09 1.59 -4.23
C ALA A 151 2.28 1.65 -3.27
N VAL A 152 2.71 0.49 -2.80
CA VAL A 152 3.96 0.34 -2.05
C VAL A 152 4.89 -0.57 -2.81
N PHE A 153 6.10 -0.08 -2.98
CA PHE A 153 7.22 -0.83 -3.54
C PHE A 153 8.32 -1.01 -2.51
N ALA A 154 9.11 -2.04 -2.69
CA ALA A 154 10.36 -2.24 -1.97
C ALA A 154 11.54 -1.94 -2.92
N ASP A 155 12.35 -0.95 -2.57
CA ASP A 155 13.55 -0.56 -3.30
C ASP A 155 14.67 -1.55 -2.97
N ARG A 156 14.95 -2.46 -3.90
CA ARG A 156 15.99 -3.50 -3.75
C ARG A 156 17.41 -2.94 -3.93
N ALA A 157 17.55 -1.77 -4.55
CA ALA A 157 18.83 -1.12 -4.77
C ALA A 157 19.21 -0.15 -3.64
N THR A 158 18.37 0.04 -2.61
CA THR A 158 18.66 0.99 -1.52
C THR A 158 20.07 0.75 -0.94
N GLU A 159 20.87 1.79 -0.84
CA GLU A 159 22.20 1.74 -0.21
C GLU A 159 22.12 1.86 1.32
N GLN A 160 21.00 2.37 1.83
CA GLN A 160 20.79 2.52 3.26
C GLN A 160 20.84 1.14 3.95
N GLY A 161 21.44 1.09 5.14
CA GLY A 161 21.64 -0.16 5.88
C GLY A 161 22.84 -0.99 5.42
N HIS A 162 23.61 -0.49 4.43
CA HIS A 162 24.89 -1.06 3.98
C HIS A 162 24.85 -2.56 3.68
N GLY A 163 23.70 -3.08 3.26
CA GLY A 163 23.53 -4.50 2.93
C GLY A 163 23.40 -5.45 4.13
N LEU A 164 23.37 -4.93 5.37
CA LEU A 164 23.28 -5.76 6.57
C LEU A 164 22.03 -6.65 6.53
N GLY A 165 22.23 -7.97 6.65
CA GLY A 165 21.19 -9.01 6.72
C GLY A 165 20.57 -9.41 5.37
N ARG A 166 20.64 -8.58 4.32
CA ARG A 166 20.01 -8.88 3.02
C ARG A 166 20.83 -9.79 2.10
N LEU A 167 22.12 -9.95 2.35
CA LEU A 167 22.98 -10.80 1.51
C LEU A 167 22.57 -12.27 1.58
N THR A 168 22.21 -12.77 2.75
CA THR A 168 21.81 -14.16 2.97
C THR A 168 20.31 -14.39 2.82
N MET A 169 19.51 -13.35 3.08
CA MET A 169 18.05 -13.37 2.97
C MET A 169 17.54 -12.15 2.19
N PRO A 170 17.69 -12.12 0.85
CA PRO A 170 17.32 -10.95 0.03
C PRO A 170 15.87 -10.50 0.21
N ALA A 171 14.93 -11.42 0.44
CA ALA A 171 13.51 -11.14 0.65
C ALA A 171 13.22 -10.32 1.92
N THR A 172 14.21 -10.11 2.80
CA THR A 172 14.04 -9.26 3.99
C THR A 172 13.80 -7.79 3.65
N ILE A 173 14.15 -7.37 2.43
CA ILE A 173 13.81 -6.05 1.87
C ILE A 173 12.29 -5.92 1.73
N GLU A 174 11.65 -6.89 1.08
CA GLU A 174 10.19 -6.94 0.92
C GLU A 174 9.49 -7.11 2.27
N TYR A 175 10.02 -7.94 3.17
CA TYR A 175 9.47 -8.11 4.53
C TYR A 175 9.50 -6.78 5.30
N SER A 176 10.55 -5.98 5.14
CA SER A 176 10.65 -4.66 5.76
C SER A 176 9.55 -3.70 5.27
N ALA A 177 9.26 -3.69 3.96
CA ALA A 177 8.17 -2.90 3.40
C ALA A 177 6.80 -3.38 3.93
N VAL A 178 6.60 -4.69 4.08
CA VAL A 178 5.37 -5.26 4.68
C VAL A 178 5.22 -4.81 6.14
N MET A 179 6.30 -4.69 6.90
CA MET A 179 6.24 -4.17 8.28
C MET A 179 5.78 -2.71 8.32
N ALA A 180 6.26 -1.86 7.41
CA ALA A 180 5.80 -0.48 7.30
C ALA A 180 4.30 -0.41 6.95
N ILE A 181 3.84 -1.23 6.01
CA ILE A 181 2.43 -1.35 5.64
C ILE A 181 1.59 -1.77 6.86
N HIS A 182 2.03 -2.77 7.61
CA HIS A 182 1.31 -3.24 8.79
C HIS A 182 1.23 -2.17 9.88
N THR A 183 2.32 -1.42 10.09
CA THR A 183 2.37 -0.30 11.04
C THR A 183 1.39 0.81 10.63
N PHE A 184 1.40 1.21 9.34
CA PHE A 184 0.40 2.11 8.77
C PHE A 184 -1.03 1.62 9.04
N TRP A 185 -1.29 0.35 8.79
CA TRP A 185 -2.63 -0.24 8.91
C TRP A 185 -3.18 -0.19 10.32
N LEU A 186 -2.33 -0.47 11.31
CA LEU A 186 -2.71 -0.37 12.72
C LEU A 186 -2.97 1.08 13.13
N ALA A 187 -2.12 2.01 12.72
CA ALA A 187 -2.29 3.44 12.97
C ALA A 187 -3.59 3.97 12.34
N ALA A 188 -3.84 3.65 11.07
CA ALA A 188 -5.07 4.00 10.38
C ALA A 188 -6.31 3.46 11.12
N ARG A 189 -6.27 2.19 11.55
CA ARG A 189 -7.38 1.59 12.29
C ARG A 189 -7.62 2.28 13.62
N ALA A 190 -6.58 2.71 14.33
CA ALA A 190 -6.71 3.44 15.59
C ALA A 190 -7.45 4.79 15.40
N GLU A 191 -7.33 5.41 14.22
CA GLU A 191 -8.05 6.63 13.84
C GLU A 191 -9.42 6.34 13.18
N GLY A 192 -9.89 5.08 13.18
CA GLY A 192 -11.15 4.69 12.53
C GLY A 192 -11.07 4.61 11.00
N ILE A 193 -9.89 4.79 10.41
CA ILE A 193 -9.61 4.69 8.99
C ILE A 193 -9.37 3.22 8.64
N GLY A 194 -9.93 2.77 7.52
CA GLY A 194 -9.75 1.44 6.98
C GLY A 194 -8.72 1.43 5.85
N MET A 195 -8.07 0.28 5.68
CA MET A 195 -7.22 0.02 4.53
C MET A 195 -7.56 -1.34 3.94
N GLY A 196 -7.55 -1.44 2.61
CA GLY A 196 -7.66 -2.68 1.86
C GLY A 196 -6.39 -2.92 1.05
N TRP A 197 -5.90 -4.15 1.05
CA TRP A 197 -4.74 -4.59 0.27
C TRP A 197 -5.21 -5.29 -1.00
N VAL A 198 -4.87 -4.74 -2.16
CA VAL A 198 -5.14 -5.32 -3.47
C VAL A 198 -3.84 -5.96 -3.98
N SER A 199 -3.88 -7.27 -4.20
CA SER A 199 -2.76 -8.08 -4.69
C SER A 199 -3.12 -8.87 -5.97
N ILE A 200 -4.34 -8.75 -6.47
CA ILE A 200 -4.78 -9.34 -7.73
C ILE A 200 -4.43 -8.35 -8.85
N LEU A 201 -3.14 -8.25 -9.15
CA LEU A 201 -2.55 -7.29 -10.08
C LEU A 201 -1.33 -7.93 -10.73
N ASP A 202 -1.01 -7.55 -11.97
CA ASP A 202 0.26 -7.90 -12.59
C ASP A 202 1.35 -6.92 -12.14
N PRO A 203 2.43 -7.38 -11.47
CA PRO A 203 3.45 -6.49 -10.95
C PRO A 203 4.21 -5.71 -12.03
N ALA A 204 4.41 -6.29 -13.23
CA ALA A 204 5.13 -5.64 -14.31
C ALA A 204 4.28 -4.57 -14.98
N GLU A 205 2.99 -4.85 -15.20
CA GLU A 205 2.03 -3.87 -15.67
C GLU A 205 1.89 -2.71 -14.68
N MET A 206 1.79 -3.00 -13.38
CA MET A 206 1.72 -1.99 -12.33
C MET A 206 2.97 -1.10 -12.27
N ALA A 207 4.17 -1.67 -12.45
CA ALA A 207 5.39 -0.89 -12.52
C ALA A 207 5.38 0.09 -13.72
N THR A 208 4.84 -0.35 -14.85
CA THR A 208 4.66 0.49 -16.05
C THR A 208 3.62 1.59 -15.82
N ILE A 209 2.44 1.26 -15.29
CA ILE A 209 1.36 2.22 -15.01
C ILE A 209 1.83 3.33 -14.07
N LEU A 210 2.67 2.96 -13.07
CA LEU A 210 3.10 3.86 -12.01
C LEU A 210 4.49 4.48 -12.24
N ASP A 211 5.10 4.23 -13.40
CA ASP A 211 6.45 4.69 -13.76
C ASP A 211 7.48 4.37 -12.65
N ALA A 212 7.38 3.16 -12.09
CA ALA A 212 8.25 2.73 -11.01
C ALA A 212 9.61 2.29 -11.56
N PRO A 213 10.72 2.64 -10.89
CA PRO A 213 12.05 2.18 -11.27
C PRO A 213 12.16 0.65 -11.32
N PRO A 214 12.95 0.07 -12.24
CA PRO A 214 13.02 -1.38 -12.45
C PRO A 214 13.58 -2.16 -11.24
N GLU A 215 14.31 -1.50 -10.36
CA GLU A 215 14.82 -2.06 -9.11
C GLU A 215 13.78 -2.11 -7.98
N TRP A 216 12.60 -1.52 -8.18
CA TRP A 216 11.54 -1.54 -7.19
C TRP A 216 10.61 -2.73 -7.40
N THR A 217 10.37 -3.48 -6.35
CA THR A 217 9.44 -4.63 -6.37
C THR A 217 8.10 -4.21 -5.78
N LEU A 218 7.02 -4.41 -6.52
CA LEU A 218 5.66 -4.14 -6.02
C LEU A 218 5.35 -5.04 -4.82
N ILE A 219 4.91 -4.43 -3.72
CA ILE A 219 4.41 -5.12 -2.54
C ILE A 219 2.88 -5.23 -2.58
N GLY A 220 2.24 -4.21 -3.05
CA GLY A 220 0.78 -4.20 -3.23
C GLY A 220 0.24 -2.82 -3.52
N TYR A 221 -1.06 -2.79 -3.77
CA TYR A 221 -1.84 -1.56 -3.97
C TYR A 221 -2.86 -1.41 -2.85
N PHE A 222 -3.02 -0.21 -2.33
CA PHE A 222 -3.78 0.04 -1.11
C PHE A 222 -4.88 1.06 -1.34
N CYS A 223 -6.08 0.69 -0.87
CA CYS A 223 -7.26 1.54 -0.82
C CYS A 223 -7.45 2.02 0.62
N VAL A 224 -7.55 3.32 0.86
CA VAL A 224 -7.63 3.90 2.20
C VAL A 224 -8.80 4.88 2.30
N GLY A 225 -9.54 4.82 3.40
CA GLY A 225 -10.70 5.66 3.65
C GLY A 225 -11.54 5.17 4.82
N TYR A 226 -12.67 5.79 5.08
CA TYR A 226 -13.58 5.36 6.13
C TYR A 226 -14.36 4.11 5.68
N PRO A 227 -14.36 3.00 6.45
CA PRO A 227 -15.13 1.82 6.10
C PRO A 227 -16.63 2.07 6.18
N CYS A 228 -17.41 1.49 5.26
CA CYS A 228 -18.88 1.52 5.34
C CYS A 228 -19.40 0.78 6.56
N LYS A 229 -18.74 -0.32 6.94
CA LYS A 229 -19.07 -1.13 8.12
C LYS A 229 -17.80 -1.67 8.77
N ASN A 230 -17.85 -1.82 10.10
CA ASN A 230 -16.78 -2.43 10.87
C ASN A 230 -17.17 -3.84 11.29
N HIS A 231 -16.24 -4.78 11.19
CA HIS A 231 -16.43 -6.17 11.59
C HIS A 231 -15.18 -6.67 12.31
N SER A 232 -15.36 -7.45 13.38
CA SER A 232 -14.25 -8.12 14.08
C SER A 232 -13.86 -9.44 13.42
N VAL A 233 -14.76 -10.03 12.60
CA VAL A 233 -14.53 -11.25 11.83
C VAL A 233 -14.13 -10.89 10.40
N PRO A 234 -13.10 -11.53 9.81
CA PRO A 234 -12.71 -11.31 8.43
C PRO A 234 -13.84 -11.53 7.44
N GLU A 235 -13.92 -10.73 6.37
CA GLU A 235 -14.94 -10.88 5.35
C GLU A 235 -14.91 -12.26 4.69
N LEU A 236 -13.71 -12.75 4.33
CA LEU A 236 -13.55 -14.07 3.73
C LEU A 236 -14.07 -15.22 4.62
N GLU A 237 -13.97 -15.08 5.93
CA GLU A 237 -14.54 -16.06 6.88
C GLU A 237 -16.06 -15.96 6.93
N ARG A 238 -16.62 -14.74 6.96
CA ARG A 238 -18.08 -14.52 6.94
C ARG A 238 -18.75 -14.99 5.64
N GLU A 239 -18.04 -14.89 4.52
CA GLU A 239 -18.49 -15.34 3.20
C GLU A 239 -18.23 -16.85 2.96
N GLY A 240 -17.62 -17.56 3.91
CA GLY A 240 -17.37 -19.00 3.81
C GLY A 240 -16.19 -19.38 2.90
N TRP A 241 -15.29 -18.45 2.59
CA TRP A 241 -14.11 -18.74 1.78
C TRP A 241 -13.09 -19.60 2.50
N GLU A 242 -12.75 -19.23 3.75
CA GLU A 242 -11.82 -19.94 4.62
C GLU A 242 -12.08 -19.56 6.08
N VAL A 243 -11.60 -20.36 7.02
CA VAL A 243 -11.70 -20.13 8.46
C VAL A 243 -10.30 -20.00 9.09
N ARG A 244 -10.19 -19.22 10.16
CA ARG A 244 -8.95 -19.11 10.92
C ARG A 244 -8.60 -20.44 11.58
N ARG A 245 -7.32 -20.77 11.57
CA ARG A 245 -6.76 -21.94 12.26
C ARG A 245 -5.80 -21.50 13.35
N ALA A 246 -5.63 -22.34 14.36
CA ALA A 246 -4.60 -22.16 15.37
C ALA A 246 -3.20 -22.24 14.73
N SER A 247 -2.25 -21.47 15.28
CA SER A 247 -0.87 -21.55 14.85
C SER A 247 -0.25 -22.88 15.23
N THR A 248 0.54 -23.47 14.33
CA THR A 248 1.34 -24.65 14.63
C THR A 248 2.65 -24.19 15.30
N ILE A 249 2.92 -24.72 16.50
CA ILE A 249 4.17 -24.47 17.25
C ILE A 249 4.89 -25.80 17.34
N ILE A 250 6.14 -25.83 16.90
CA ILE A 250 6.99 -27.02 16.98
C ILE A 250 8.22 -26.67 17.83
N THR A 251 8.43 -27.41 18.90
CA THR A 251 9.63 -27.30 19.74
C THR A 251 10.63 -28.40 19.32
N ARG A 252 11.89 -28.03 19.20
CA ARG A 252 12.98 -28.95 18.86
C ARG A 252 14.13 -28.75 19.81
#